data_e3adf8bf41322104975916744c497932
#
_entry.id   e3adf8bf41322104975916744c497932
#
_cell.length_a   1.000
_cell.length_b   1.000
_cell.length_c   1.000
_cell.angle_alpha   90.00
_cell.angle_beta   90.00
_cell.angle_gamma   90.00
#
_symmetry.space_group_name_H-M   'P 1'
#
loop_
_entity.id
_entity.type
_entity.pdbx_description
1 polymer ?
#
loop_
_entity_poly.entity_id
_entity_poly.type
_entity_poly.pdbx_seq_one_letter_code
_entity_poly.pdbx_strand_id
1 'polypeptide(L)'
;MLKIELETLTKAKSSLFISVLFLALFIYYILNEKFRLWYISIIFVLFYFYHLKNKQFIKPNLSLIIFCSISLLTCTLSYYVLDRFENIPNKGYLKTYKRLIDQYFWFIAFMTLPTVFYYNKFTPKIFYNILLIVCCITFFYVSYFNILLDFNRGDLSQFFNPIISYDITLISLSILTLCYSFYLKSKYSYLFLALSLLSMFTLILHGTRGTWLALPFIYSFIFLLYFKQQSKKCFIFLAAVLMFIVINISLANSPLKNRISDLNNDTALIKNQSYQNSTGTRLVLWKSGIELFKTKPILGISLYGIEANNCKLAKQGKIPECYQHLHSIYFNELAAHGILGLLGLLVTLLIPFFFFLKDIFCANEKIKMLAISGSVFTFFYAVCGLTEYYLFFLSTTFIYFLVVATLMSFIIIEKLHIRNSHLQSQ
;
A
#
# COMPACT_ATOMS: atom_id res chain seq x y z
N MET A 1 4.07 -44.25 -7.60
CA MET A 1 2.75 -43.65 -7.69
C MET A 1 2.31 -43.04 -6.36
N LEU A 2 2.14 -43.81 -5.29
CA LEU A 2 1.70 -43.30 -3.96
C LEU A 2 2.55 -42.17 -3.39
N LYS A 3 3.87 -42.18 -3.56
CA LYS A 3 4.79 -41.13 -3.08
C LYS A 3 4.61 -39.80 -3.83
N ILE A 4 4.30 -39.84 -5.13
CA ILE A 4 4.02 -38.68 -5.99
C ILE A 4 2.65 -38.09 -5.62
N GLU A 5 1.65 -38.92 -5.38
CA GLU A 5 0.32 -38.48 -4.94
C GLU A 5 0.36 -37.82 -3.56
N LEU A 6 1.09 -38.42 -2.59
CA LEU A 6 1.27 -37.81 -1.25
C LEU A 6 2.00 -36.45 -1.32
N GLU A 7 2.99 -36.33 -2.18
CA GLU A 7 3.74 -35.08 -2.38
C GLU A 7 2.90 -34.00 -3.07
N THR A 8 2.05 -34.37 -4.01
CA THR A 8 1.10 -33.44 -4.63
C THR A 8 0.00 -33.00 -3.66
N LEU A 9 -0.49 -33.91 -2.82
CA LEU A 9 -1.50 -33.60 -1.80
C LEU A 9 -0.97 -32.67 -0.70
N THR A 10 0.28 -32.87 -0.27
CA THR A 10 0.93 -31.99 0.72
C THR A 10 1.19 -30.61 0.15
N LYS A 11 1.62 -30.48 -1.11
CA LYS A 11 1.80 -29.20 -1.81
C LYS A 11 0.48 -28.46 -2.03
N ALA A 12 -0.61 -29.17 -2.32
CA ALA A 12 -1.94 -28.57 -2.44
C ALA A 12 -2.45 -28.05 -1.09
N LYS A 13 -2.26 -28.78 0.00
CA LYS A 13 -2.64 -28.36 1.35
C LYS A 13 -1.84 -27.13 1.80
N SER A 14 -0.54 -27.07 1.52
CA SER A 14 0.29 -25.92 1.88
C SER A 14 -0.05 -24.66 1.06
N SER A 15 -0.37 -24.80 -0.23
CA SER A 15 -0.86 -23.70 -1.06
C SER A 15 -2.20 -23.15 -0.56
N LEU A 16 -3.13 -24.04 -0.17
CA LEU A 16 -4.40 -23.67 0.43
C LEU A 16 -4.19 -22.91 1.74
N PHE A 17 -3.29 -23.38 2.59
CA PHE A 17 -2.99 -22.72 3.86
C PHE A 17 -2.46 -21.29 3.65
N ILE A 18 -1.51 -21.07 2.71
CA ILE A 18 -1.00 -19.73 2.38
C ILE A 18 -2.14 -18.86 1.84
N SER A 19 -3.03 -19.42 1.00
CA SER A 19 -4.18 -18.70 0.46
C SER A 19 -5.13 -18.23 1.56
N VAL A 20 -5.44 -19.09 2.52
CA VAL A 20 -6.28 -18.76 3.69
C VAL A 20 -5.61 -17.67 4.54
N LEU A 21 -4.28 -17.74 4.71
CA LEU A 21 -3.53 -16.75 5.47
C LEU A 21 -3.61 -15.34 4.82
N PHE A 22 -3.42 -15.24 3.50
CA PHE A 22 -3.57 -13.97 2.78
C PHE A 22 -5.01 -13.46 2.84
N LEU A 23 -5.98 -14.34 2.61
CA LEU A 23 -7.40 -13.95 2.65
C LEU A 23 -7.80 -13.47 4.05
N ALA A 24 -7.42 -14.18 5.10
CA ALA A 24 -7.68 -13.80 6.48
C ALA A 24 -7.05 -12.43 6.81
N LEU A 25 -5.79 -12.19 6.40
CA LEU A 25 -5.12 -10.92 6.60
C LEU A 25 -5.92 -9.76 5.98
N PHE A 26 -6.33 -9.90 4.73
CA PHE A 26 -7.06 -8.84 4.03
C PHE A 26 -8.47 -8.65 4.60
N ILE A 27 -9.16 -9.72 5.02
CA ILE A 27 -10.46 -9.61 5.69
C ILE A 27 -10.30 -8.87 7.03
N TYR A 28 -9.30 -9.23 7.84
CA TYR A 28 -9.04 -8.49 9.09
C TYR A 28 -8.79 -7.01 8.85
N TYR A 29 -8.08 -6.68 7.76
CA TYR A 29 -7.88 -5.29 7.39
C TYR A 29 -9.18 -4.58 7.00
N ILE A 30 -10.05 -5.24 6.21
CA ILE A 30 -11.35 -4.70 5.81
C ILE A 30 -12.24 -4.45 7.04
N LEU A 31 -12.25 -5.37 7.99
CA LEU A 31 -13.01 -5.25 9.23
C LEU A 31 -12.42 -4.23 10.21
N ASN A 32 -11.29 -3.60 9.85
CA ASN A 32 -10.56 -2.64 10.69
C ASN A 32 -10.15 -3.20 12.07
N GLU A 33 -9.94 -4.50 12.15
CA GLU A 33 -9.56 -5.19 13.38
C GLU A 33 -8.05 -5.12 13.65
N LYS A 34 -7.67 -5.20 14.94
CA LYS A 34 -6.27 -5.14 15.37
C LYS A 34 -5.62 -6.53 15.29
N PHE A 35 -4.98 -6.84 14.16
CA PHE A 35 -4.27 -8.09 13.97
C PHE A 35 -2.78 -7.97 14.34
N ARG A 36 -2.24 -9.00 15.00
CA ARG A 36 -0.80 -9.08 15.31
C ARG A 36 -0.04 -9.64 14.11
N LEU A 37 0.41 -8.76 13.25
CA LEU A 37 1.02 -9.06 11.94
C LEU A 37 2.29 -9.93 12.01
N TRP A 38 2.99 -9.96 13.13
CA TRP A 38 4.20 -10.75 13.30
C TRP A 38 3.97 -12.28 13.25
N TYR A 39 2.76 -12.77 13.56
CA TYR A 39 2.43 -14.20 13.39
C TYR A 39 2.58 -14.66 11.94
N ILE A 40 2.18 -13.83 10.98
CA ILE A 40 2.30 -14.15 9.56
C ILE A 40 3.77 -14.27 9.16
N SER A 41 4.60 -13.39 9.67
CA SER A 41 6.05 -13.41 9.40
C SER A 41 6.72 -14.68 9.95
N ILE A 42 6.35 -15.09 11.15
CA ILE A 42 6.86 -16.35 11.73
C ILE A 42 6.45 -17.54 10.86
N ILE A 43 5.21 -17.59 10.40
CA ILE A 43 4.75 -18.68 9.53
C ILE A 43 5.59 -18.76 8.26
N PHE A 44 5.88 -17.64 7.58
CA PHE A 44 6.74 -17.64 6.39
C PHE A 44 8.16 -18.12 6.70
N VAL A 45 8.73 -17.68 7.83
CA VAL A 45 10.05 -18.11 8.27
C VAL A 45 10.08 -19.61 8.58
N LEU A 46 9.04 -20.16 9.24
CA LEU A 46 8.94 -21.59 9.50
C LEU A 46 8.83 -22.42 8.22
N PHE A 47 8.03 -21.99 7.24
CA PHE A 47 7.98 -22.63 5.91
C PHE A 47 9.34 -22.57 5.21
N TYR A 48 10.05 -21.45 5.32
CA TYR A 48 11.38 -21.32 4.74
C TYR A 48 12.38 -22.29 5.35
N PHE A 49 12.44 -22.40 6.67
CA PHE A 49 13.32 -23.36 7.34
C PHE A 49 12.98 -24.81 7.00
N TYR A 50 11.69 -25.14 6.89
CA TYR A 50 11.27 -26.45 6.41
C TYR A 50 11.84 -26.76 5.02
N HIS A 51 11.77 -25.80 4.08
CA HIS A 51 12.31 -25.97 2.75
C HIS A 51 13.84 -26.02 2.73
N LEU A 52 14.52 -25.22 3.55
CA LEU A 52 15.98 -25.27 3.70
C LEU A 52 16.46 -26.64 4.18
N LYS A 53 15.80 -27.22 5.18
CA LYS A 53 16.11 -28.58 5.66
C LYS A 53 16.02 -29.61 4.54
N ASN A 54 15.14 -29.42 3.59
CA ASN A 54 14.96 -30.29 2.42
C ASN A 54 15.86 -29.87 1.21
N LYS A 55 16.85 -29.01 1.40
CA LYS A 55 17.73 -28.45 0.35
C LYS A 55 16.96 -27.75 -0.78
N GLN A 56 15.80 -27.20 -0.49
CA GLN A 56 14.91 -26.49 -1.40
C GLN A 56 15.07 -24.99 -1.18
N PHE A 57 15.77 -24.30 -2.07
CA PHE A 57 16.08 -22.90 -1.91
C PHE A 57 16.05 -22.15 -3.25
N ILE A 58 15.42 -20.97 -3.25
CA ILE A 58 15.52 -19.99 -4.33
C ILE A 58 16.20 -18.74 -3.79
N LYS A 59 17.31 -18.38 -4.39
CA LYS A 59 18.07 -17.18 -4.02
C LYS A 59 17.22 -15.93 -4.35
N PRO A 60 16.93 -15.05 -3.37
CA PRO A 60 16.31 -13.77 -3.65
C PRO A 60 17.26 -12.92 -4.54
N ASN A 61 16.68 -12.09 -5.40
CA ASN A 61 17.48 -11.20 -6.22
C ASN A 61 17.97 -9.97 -5.42
N LEU A 62 18.96 -9.27 -5.95
CA LEU A 62 19.57 -8.12 -5.29
C LEU A 62 18.54 -7.02 -4.97
N SER A 63 17.58 -6.74 -5.85
CA SER A 63 16.56 -5.71 -5.62
C SER A 63 15.66 -6.04 -4.43
N LEU A 64 15.26 -7.31 -4.26
CA LEU A 64 14.46 -7.74 -3.11
C LEU A 64 15.28 -7.66 -1.81
N ILE A 65 16.56 -8.06 -1.86
CA ILE A 65 17.47 -7.95 -0.72
C ILE A 65 17.62 -6.48 -0.31
N ILE A 66 17.92 -5.57 -1.25
CA ILE A 66 18.07 -4.14 -0.96
C ILE A 66 16.76 -3.58 -0.40
N PHE A 67 15.61 -3.86 -1.01
CA PHE A 67 14.30 -3.41 -0.55
C PHE A 67 14.03 -3.81 0.90
N CYS A 68 14.24 -5.07 1.25
CA CYS A 68 14.05 -5.55 2.62
C CYS A 68 15.11 -4.97 3.59
N SER A 69 16.38 -4.90 3.18
CA SER A 69 17.47 -4.44 4.05
C SER A 69 17.39 -2.94 4.35
N ILE A 70 17.01 -2.10 3.37
CA ILE A 70 16.89 -0.66 3.60
C ILE A 70 15.73 -0.35 4.53
N SER A 71 14.65 -1.11 4.42
CA SER A 71 13.50 -0.99 5.32
C SER A 71 13.86 -1.35 6.76
N LEU A 72 14.71 -2.37 6.94
CA LEU A 72 15.28 -2.72 8.24
C LEU A 72 16.15 -1.58 8.80
N LEU A 73 17.02 -1.02 7.96
CA LEU A 73 17.88 0.10 8.36
C LEU A 73 17.10 1.35 8.74
N THR A 74 16.04 1.69 8.01
CA THR A 74 15.19 2.84 8.34
C THR A 74 14.45 2.64 9.66
N CYS A 75 13.98 1.43 9.97
CA CYS A 75 13.41 1.09 11.27
C CYS A 75 14.45 1.23 12.40
N THR A 76 15.69 0.77 12.17
CA THR A 76 16.78 0.90 13.14
C THR A 76 17.12 2.36 13.39
N LEU A 77 17.19 3.18 12.33
CA LEU A 77 17.43 4.61 12.44
C LEU A 77 16.31 5.30 13.26
N SER A 78 15.06 4.95 13.01
CA SER A 78 13.92 5.48 13.74
C SER A 78 14.01 5.19 15.24
N TYR A 79 14.39 3.96 15.60
CA TYR A 79 14.59 3.56 16.98
C TYR A 79 15.76 4.33 17.63
N TYR A 80 16.90 4.40 16.94
CA TYR A 80 18.10 5.09 17.43
C TYR A 80 17.88 6.58 17.67
N VAL A 81 17.17 7.25 16.76
CA VAL A 81 16.85 8.69 16.92
C VAL A 81 15.90 8.90 18.09
N LEU A 82 14.98 7.96 18.35
CA LEU A 82 14.05 8.03 19.45
C LEU A 82 14.73 7.90 20.82
N ASP A 83 15.66 6.95 20.96
CA ASP A 83 16.34 6.64 22.22
C ASP A 83 17.16 7.82 22.77
N ARG A 84 17.51 8.79 21.93
CA ARG A 84 18.22 10.02 22.31
C ARG A 84 17.36 11.09 22.97
N PHE A 85 16.04 10.91 23.03
CA PHE A 85 15.13 11.82 23.73
C PHE A 85 14.82 11.30 25.14
N GLU A 86 15.68 11.63 26.11
CA GLU A 86 15.65 11.15 27.51
C GLU A 86 14.37 11.51 28.29
N ASN A 87 13.64 12.56 27.88
CA ASN A 87 12.45 13.03 28.55
C ASN A 87 11.17 12.89 27.71
N ILE A 88 10.67 11.69 27.56
CA ILE A 88 9.40 11.44 26.86
C ILE A 88 8.24 11.58 27.88
N PRO A 89 7.44 12.67 27.81
CA PRO A 89 6.37 12.90 28.79
C PRO A 89 5.23 11.86 28.70
N ASN A 90 5.11 11.15 27.58
CA ASN A 90 3.97 10.27 27.34
C ASN A 90 4.42 8.83 27.05
N LYS A 91 4.29 7.94 28.06
CA LYS A 91 4.61 6.52 27.96
C LYS A 91 3.83 5.76 26.86
N GLY A 92 2.76 6.34 26.32
CA GLY A 92 1.99 5.79 25.19
C GLY A 92 2.81 5.69 23.91
N TYR A 93 3.71 6.63 23.67
CA TYR A 93 4.61 6.65 22.50
C TYR A 93 5.63 5.53 22.51
N LEU A 94 6.24 5.26 23.64
CA LEU A 94 7.14 4.11 23.82
C LEU A 94 6.47 2.79 23.41
N LYS A 95 5.17 2.66 23.63
CA LYS A 95 4.39 1.48 23.22
C LYS A 95 4.20 1.40 21.71
N THR A 96 3.98 2.53 21.03
CA THR A 96 3.87 2.60 19.57
C THR A 96 5.21 2.29 18.90
N TYR A 97 6.31 2.81 19.45
CA TYR A 97 7.65 2.58 18.91
C TYR A 97 8.21 1.19 19.21
N LYS A 98 7.89 0.59 20.35
CA LYS A 98 8.22 -0.83 20.61
C LYS A 98 7.57 -1.77 19.59
N ARG A 99 6.45 -1.38 18.97
CA ARG A 99 5.84 -2.12 17.86
C ARG A 99 6.66 -2.05 16.56
N LEU A 100 7.56 -1.07 16.41
CA LEU A 100 8.49 -1.04 15.29
C LEU A 100 9.44 -2.24 15.30
N ILE A 101 9.73 -2.83 16.46
CA ILE A 101 10.53 -4.06 16.58
C ILE A 101 9.86 -5.21 15.81
N ASP A 102 8.52 -5.27 15.79
CA ASP A 102 7.79 -6.27 15.04
C ASP A 102 8.11 -6.20 13.53
N GLN A 103 8.52 -5.03 13.02
CA GLN A 103 8.87 -4.83 11.60
C GLN A 103 10.17 -5.56 11.21
N TYR A 104 11.10 -5.77 12.13
CA TYR A 104 12.36 -6.49 11.83
C TYR A 104 12.08 -7.91 11.32
N PHE A 105 11.09 -8.59 11.92
CA PHE A 105 10.70 -9.93 11.51
C PHE A 105 10.04 -9.94 10.12
N TRP A 106 9.32 -8.88 9.74
CA TRP A 106 8.67 -8.81 8.45
C TRP A 106 9.68 -8.83 7.31
N PHE A 107 10.73 -8.03 7.40
CA PHE A 107 11.69 -7.90 6.31
C PHE A 107 12.48 -9.19 6.09
N ILE A 108 12.84 -9.89 7.15
CA ILE A 108 13.45 -11.21 7.06
C ILE A 108 12.48 -12.20 6.41
N ALA A 109 11.22 -12.21 6.85
CA ALA A 109 10.18 -13.08 6.31
C ALA A 109 9.94 -12.82 4.81
N PHE A 110 9.91 -11.55 4.38
CA PHE A 110 9.64 -11.20 2.99
C PHE A 110 10.77 -11.61 2.02
N MET A 111 12.02 -11.68 2.47
CA MET A 111 13.11 -12.25 1.67
C MET A 111 12.91 -13.75 1.38
N THR A 112 12.14 -14.46 2.19
CA THR A 112 11.91 -15.90 2.04
C THR A 112 10.81 -16.24 1.04
N LEU A 113 9.97 -15.27 0.65
CA LEU A 113 8.77 -15.48 -0.18
C LEU A 113 9.03 -16.20 -1.51
N PRO A 114 10.11 -15.93 -2.26
CA PRO A 114 10.37 -16.68 -3.50
C PRO A 114 10.45 -18.19 -3.27
N THR A 115 11.15 -18.61 -2.22
CA THR A 115 11.26 -20.04 -1.83
C THR A 115 9.90 -20.59 -1.40
N VAL A 116 9.24 -19.88 -0.48
CA VAL A 116 7.95 -20.33 0.08
C VAL A 116 6.92 -20.48 -1.03
N PHE A 117 6.78 -19.50 -1.92
CA PHE A 117 5.75 -19.53 -2.98
C PHE A 117 6.03 -20.61 -4.04
N TYR A 118 7.28 -20.75 -4.46
CA TYR A 118 7.66 -21.75 -5.46
C TYR A 118 7.35 -23.18 -5.00
N TYR A 119 7.87 -23.55 -3.84
CA TYR A 119 7.75 -24.94 -3.37
C TYR A 119 6.36 -25.29 -2.85
N ASN A 120 5.60 -24.30 -2.36
CA ASN A 120 4.20 -24.50 -1.97
C ASN A 120 3.20 -24.20 -3.11
N LYS A 121 3.66 -23.94 -4.35
CA LYS A 121 2.82 -23.69 -5.53
C LYS A 121 1.81 -22.54 -5.35
N PHE A 122 2.17 -21.53 -4.55
CA PHE A 122 1.39 -20.31 -4.45
C PHE A 122 1.67 -19.42 -5.68
N THR A 123 0.66 -19.29 -6.55
CA THR A 123 0.81 -18.70 -7.89
C THR A 123 0.17 -17.31 -7.98
N PRO A 124 0.54 -16.47 -8.98
CA PRO A 124 -0.13 -15.21 -9.26
C PRO A 124 -1.66 -15.37 -9.43
N LYS A 125 -2.11 -16.43 -10.13
CA LYS A 125 -3.53 -16.69 -10.29
C LYS A 125 -4.28 -16.84 -8.95
N ILE A 126 -3.70 -17.57 -8.01
CA ILE A 126 -4.29 -17.75 -6.67
C ILE A 126 -4.34 -16.40 -5.94
N PHE A 127 -3.24 -15.64 -5.96
CA PHE A 127 -3.17 -14.32 -5.33
C PHE A 127 -4.23 -13.35 -5.87
N TYR A 128 -4.37 -13.24 -7.19
CA TYR A 128 -5.38 -12.36 -7.80
C TYR A 128 -6.82 -12.82 -7.57
N ASN A 129 -7.07 -14.13 -7.46
CA ASN A 129 -8.39 -14.64 -7.05
C ASN A 129 -8.72 -14.24 -5.61
N ILE A 130 -7.74 -14.25 -4.71
CA ILE A 130 -7.91 -13.72 -3.35
C ILE A 130 -8.25 -12.24 -3.40
N LEU A 131 -7.54 -11.44 -4.20
CA LEU A 131 -7.84 -10.01 -4.36
C LEU A 131 -9.24 -9.76 -4.93
N LEU A 132 -9.74 -10.63 -5.81
CA LEU A 132 -11.11 -10.55 -6.31
C LEU A 132 -12.13 -10.72 -5.17
N ILE A 133 -11.92 -11.69 -4.28
CA ILE A 133 -12.77 -11.91 -3.10
C ILE A 133 -12.68 -10.69 -2.17
N VAL A 134 -11.47 -10.16 -1.98
CA VAL A 134 -11.25 -8.94 -1.18
C VAL A 134 -12.03 -7.75 -1.75
N CYS A 135 -11.98 -7.52 -3.06
CA CYS A 135 -12.77 -6.46 -3.71
C CYS A 135 -14.28 -6.65 -3.52
N CYS A 136 -14.76 -7.90 -3.62
CA CYS A 136 -16.17 -8.23 -3.40
C CYS A 136 -16.60 -7.90 -1.95
N ILE A 137 -15.85 -8.37 -0.96
CA ILE A 137 -16.13 -8.09 0.44
C ILE A 137 -16.03 -6.59 0.72
N THR A 138 -14.99 -5.92 0.22
CA THR A 138 -14.83 -4.46 0.38
C THR A 138 -16.03 -3.71 -0.17
N PHE A 139 -16.47 -4.06 -1.39
CA PHE A 139 -17.64 -3.42 -2.00
C PHE A 139 -18.89 -3.52 -1.12
N PHE A 140 -19.26 -4.72 -0.68
CA PHE A 140 -20.46 -4.90 0.14
C PHE A 140 -20.32 -4.30 1.53
N TYR A 141 -19.21 -4.53 2.20
CA TYR A 141 -18.97 -4.06 3.56
C TYR A 141 -18.92 -2.53 3.63
N VAL A 142 -18.13 -1.89 2.76
CA VAL A 142 -17.99 -0.44 2.74
C VAL A 142 -19.28 0.23 2.25
N SER A 143 -19.97 -0.35 1.24
CA SER A 143 -21.28 0.18 0.81
C SER A 143 -22.31 0.14 1.91
N TYR A 144 -22.36 -0.95 2.69
CA TYR A 144 -23.27 -1.07 3.82
C TYR A 144 -23.04 0.06 4.84
N PHE A 145 -21.79 0.31 5.25
CA PHE A 145 -21.51 1.37 6.22
C PHE A 145 -21.63 2.77 5.63
N ASN A 146 -21.32 2.97 4.35
CA ASN A 146 -21.57 4.24 3.67
C ASN A 146 -23.05 4.62 3.72
N ILE A 147 -23.94 3.66 3.46
CA ILE A 147 -25.40 3.88 3.51
C ILE A 147 -25.86 4.03 4.96
N LEU A 148 -25.42 3.15 5.88
CA LEU A 148 -25.80 3.18 7.29
C LEU A 148 -25.46 4.51 7.98
N LEU A 149 -24.33 5.13 7.59
CA LEU A 149 -23.81 6.38 8.16
C LEU A 149 -24.10 7.60 7.25
N ASP A 150 -25.07 7.50 6.35
CA ASP A 150 -25.50 8.58 5.43
C ASP A 150 -24.32 9.28 4.72
N PHE A 151 -23.27 8.54 4.40
CA PHE A 151 -22.04 9.08 3.83
C PHE A 151 -21.40 10.21 4.68
N ASN A 152 -21.74 10.29 5.97
CA ASN A 152 -21.16 11.28 6.88
C ASN A 152 -19.69 10.95 7.12
N ARG A 153 -18.81 11.82 6.61
CA ARG A 153 -17.36 11.60 6.72
C ARG A 153 -16.87 11.57 8.18
N GLY A 154 -17.49 12.32 9.08
CA GLY A 154 -17.14 12.33 10.50
C GLY A 154 -17.30 10.95 11.10
N ASP A 155 -18.48 10.37 10.93
CA ASP A 155 -18.83 9.03 11.45
C ASP A 155 -18.02 7.93 10.75
N LEU A 156 -17.89 8.03 9.42
CA LEU A 156 -17.05 7.10 8.64
C LEU A 156 -15.58 7.15 9.09
N SER A 157 -15.04 8.33 9.44
CA SER A 157 -13.66 8.46 9.91
C SER A 157 -13.45 7.91 11.33
N GLN A 158 -14.47 7.89 12.16
CA GLN A 158 -14.43 7.22 13.46
C GLN A 158 -14.50 5.71 13.31
N PHE A 159 -15.34 5.23 12.40
CA PHE A 159 -15.52 3.79 12.14
C PHE A 159 -14.31 3.17 11.42
N PHE A 160 -13.87 3.76 10.28
CA PHE A 160 -12.72 3.32 9.50
C PHE A 160 -11.44 4.08 9.92
N ASN A 161 -11.03 3.98 11.18
CA ASN A 161 -9.92 4.76 11.70
C ASN A 161 -8.58 3.99 11.58
N PRO A 162 -7.58 4.55 10.85
CA PRO A 162 -7.54 5.83 10.12
C PRO A 162 -8.08 5.70 8.67
N ILE A 163 -9.14 6.41 8.34
CA ILE A 163 -9.87 6.30 7.08
C ILE A 163 -8.99 6.50 5.83
N ILE A 164 -8.04 7.45 5.87
CA ILE A 164 -7.17 7.73 4.72
C ILE A 164 -6.24 6.55 4.41
N SER A 165 -5.61 5.98 5.43
CA SER A 165 -4.73 4.81 5.27
C SER A 165 -5.51 3.55 4.91
N TYR A 166 -6.72 3.42 5.43
CA TYR A 166 -7.67 2.38 5.06
C TYR A 166 -8.00 2.44 3.56
N ASP A 167 -8.38 3.62 3.06
CA ASP A 167 -8.70 3.84 1.65
C ASP A 167 -7.49 3.61 0.74
N ILE A 168 -6.32 4.14 1.08
CA ILE A 168 -5.09 3.94 0.31
C ILE A 168 -4.83 2.44 0.12
N THR A 169 -4.92 1.66 1.19
CA THR A 169 -4.64 0.23 1.13
C THR A 169 -5.65 -0.51 0.26
N LEU A 170 -6.95 -0.33 0.49
CA LEU A 170 -7.97 -1.09 -0.24
C LEU A 170 -8.11 -0.66 -1.69
N ILE A 171 -7.94 0.64 -2.00
CA ILE A 171 -7.88 1.12 -3.38
C ILE A 171 -6.66 0.51 -4.09
N SER A 172 -5.51 0.42 -3.43
CA SER A 172 -4.31 -0.19 -4.03
C SER A 172 -4.49 -1.68 -4.38
N LEU A 173 -5.18 -2.45 -3.52
CA LEU A 173 -5.53 -3.84 -3.81
C LEU A 173 -6.54 -3.96 -4.96
N SER A 174 -7.50 -3.03 -5.02
CA SER A 174 -8.45 -2.95 -6.13
C SER A 174 -7.77 -2.60 -7.45
N ILE A 175 -6.76 -1.72 -7.44
CA ILE A 175 -5.92 -1.40 -8.62
C ILE A 175 -5.19 -2.64 -9.13
N LEU A 176 -4.63 -3.48 -8.24
CA LEU A 176 -4.00 -4.74 -8.66
C LEU A 176 -5.00 -5.67 -9.34
N THR A 177 -6.21 -5.78 -8.78
CA THR A 177 -7.32 -6.57 -9.37
C THR A 177 -7.72 -6.02 -10.73
N LEU A 178 -7.74 -4.70 -10.89
CA LEU A 178 -7.97 -4.01 -12.16
C LEU A 178 -6.88 -4.36 -13.20
N CYS A 179 -5.60 -4.30 -12.85
CA CYS A 179 -4.50 -4.69 -13.74
C CYS A 179 -4.65 -6.13 -14.21
N TYR A 180 -5.01 -7.05 -13.32
CA TYR A 180 -5.22 -8.44 -13.68
C TYR A 180 -6.42 -8.65 -14.61
N SER A 181 -7.47 -7.83 -14.52
CA SER A 181 -8.61 -7.86 -15.44
C SER A 181 -8.19 -7.63 -16.89
N PHE A 182 -7.24 -6.74 -17.13
CA PHE A 182 -6.71 -6.46 -18.47
C PHE A 182 -5.80 -7.58 -18.99
N TYR A 183 -5.11 -8.31 -18.12
CA TYR A 183 -4.31 -9.47 -18.50
C TYR A 183 -5.18 -10.65 -18.95
N LEU A 184 -6.30 -10.91 -18.28
CA LEU A 184 -7.17 -12.04 -18.57
C LEU A 184 -7.88 -11.86 -19.92
N LYS A 185 -7.82 -12.90 -20.77
CA LYS A 185 -8.55 -12.94 -22.06
C LYS A 185 -9.94 -13.58 -21.96
N SER A 186 -10.24 -14.24 -20.84
CA SER A 186 -11.52 -14.94 -20.62
C SER A 186 -12.66 -14.00 -20.22
N LYS A 187 -13.92 -14.47 -20.27
CA LYS A 187 -15.11 -13.72 -19.81
C LYS A 187 -15.02 -13.32 -18.32
N TYR A 188 -14.33 -14.11 -17.52
CA TYR A 188 -14.08 -13.78 -16.10
C TYR A 188 -13.33 -12.45 -15.88
N SER A 189 -12.64 -11.96 -16.90
CA SER A 189 -11.96 -10.67 -16.84
C SER A 189 -12.91 -9.50 -16.53
N TYR A 190 -14.16 -9.58 -17.02
CA TYR A 190 -15.17 -8.55 -16.74
C TYR A 190 -15.64 -8.55 -15.28
N LEU A 191 -15.64 -9.73 -14.62
CA LEU A 191 -15.92 -9.81 -13.18
C LEU A 191 -14.81 -9.11 -12.37
N PHE A 192 -13.52 -9.35 -12.73
CA PHE A 192 -12.40 -8.64 -12.12
C PHE A 192 -12.49 -7.13 -12.35
N LEU A 193 -12.83 -6.70 -13.56
CA LEU A 193 -13.01 -5.29 -13.90
C LEU A 193 -14.14 -4.67 -13.06
N ALA A 194 -15.32 -5.29 -13.02
CA ALA A 194 -16.48 -4.77 -12.32
C ALA A 194 -16.23 -4.66 -10.81
N LEU A 195 -15.78 -5.74 -10.14
CA LEU A 195 -15.57 -5.73 -8.70
C LEU A 195 -14.43 -4.80 -8.27
N SER A 196 -13.38 -4.67 -9.09
CA SER A 196 -12.32 -3.69 -8.80
C SER A 196 -12.84 -2.25 -8.85
N LEU A 197 -13.64 -1.91 -9.86
CA LEU A 197 -14.23 -0.57 -9.99
C LEU A 197 -15.25 -0.29 -8.89
N LEU A 198 -16.15 -1.22 -8.61
CA LEU A 198 -17.16 -1.07 -7.56
C LEU A 198 -16.50 -0.87 -6.18
N SER A 199 -15.48 -1.67 -5.86
CA SER A 199 -14.70 -1.49 -4.63
C SER A 199 -14.01 -0.13 -4.56
N MET A 200 -13.37 0.34 -5.65
CA MET A 200 -12.75 1.67 -5.68
C MET A 200 -13.78 2.79 -5.54
N PHE A 201 -14.92 2.69 -6.23
CA PHE A 201 -15.94 3.73 -6.21
C PHE A 201 -16.54 3.93 -4.82
N THR A 202 -16.80 2.85 -4.08
CA THR A 202 -17.29 2.95 -2.70
C THR A 202 -16.29 3.62 -1.75
N LEU A 203 -15.00 3.35 -1.93
CA LEU A 203 -13.92 3.96 -1.13
C LEU A 203 -13.68 5.44 -1.52
N ILE A 204 -13.82 5.79 -2.80
CA ILE A 204 -13.74 7.19 -3.26
C ILE A 204 -14.80 8.07 -2.58
N LEU A 205 -15.98 7.52 -2.29
CA LEU A 205 -17.05 8.25 -1.60
C LEU A 205 -16.70 8.63 -0.16
N HIS A 206 -15.69 8.04 0.47
CA HIS A 206 -15.15 8.53 1.73
C HIS A 206 -14.50 9.93 1.63
N GLY A 207 -14.28 10.43 0.43
CA GLY A 207 -13.75 11.77 0.18
C GLY A 207 -12.26 11.94 0.53
N THR A 208 -11.47 10.89 0.38
CA THR A 208 -10.02 10.89 0.62
C THR A 208 -9.28 11.51 -0.56
N ARG A 209 -9.10 12.86 -0.54
CA ARG A 209 -8.54 13.64 -1.66
C ARG A 209 -7.15 13.18 -2.10
N GLY A 210 -6.34 12.63 -1.19
CA GLY A 210 -4.99 12.13 -1.51
C GLY A 210 -5.01 10.98 -2.52
N THR A 211 -6.01 10.09 -2.45
CA THR A 211 -6.16 9.00 -3.42
C THR A 211 -6.63 9.50 -4.78
N TRP A 212 -7.47 10.56 -4.80
CA TRP A 212 -7.97 11.13 -6.05
C TRP A 212 -6.85 11.72 -6.92
N LEU A 213 -5.81 12.28 -6.29
CA LEU A 213 -4.67 12.82 -7.01
C LEU A 213 -3.93 11.75 -7.81
N ALA A 214 -3.82 10.53 -7.28
CA ALA A 214 -3.10 9.43 -7.92
C ALA A 214 -3.90 8.75 -9.05
N LEU A 215 -5.22 8.62 -8.89
CA LEU A 215 -6.06 7.81 -9.79
C LEU A 215 -6.03 8.23 -11.26
N PRO A 216 -6.09 9.52 -11.65
CA PRO A 216 -6.00 9.91 -13.05
C PRO A 216 -4.71 9.44 -13.73
N PHE A 217 -3.58 9.54 -13.06
CA PHE A 217 -2.29 9.07 -13.59
C PHE A 217 -2.26 7.55 -13.73
N ILE A 218 -2.76 6.83 -12.73
CA ILE A 218 -2.86 5.38 -12.74
C ILE A 218 -3.76 4.90 -13.88
N TYR A 219 -4.93 5.49 -14.01
CA TYR A 219 -5.90 5.14 -15.05
C TYR A 219 -5.35 5.43 -16.45
N SER A 220 -4.71 6.58 -16.63
CA SER A 220 -4.05 6.93 -17.90
C SER A 220 -2.93 5.94 -18.23
N PHE A 221 -2.11 5.56 -17.25
CA PHE A 221 -1.02 4.61 -17.46
C PHE A 221 -1.54 3.22 -17.85
N ILE A 222 -2.54 2.69 -17.14
CA ILE A 222 -3.18 1.41 -17.48
C ILE A 222 -3.81 1.47 -18.87
N PHE A 223 -4.55 2.55 -19.17
CA PHE A 223 -5.18 2.74 -20.47
C PHE A 223 -4.15 2.72 -21.60
N LEU A 224 -3.09 3.49 -21.51
CA LEU A 224 -2.05 3.56 -22.54
C LEU A 224 -1.36 2.21 -22.80
N LEU A 225 -1.09 1.44 -21.74
CA LEU A 225 -0.41 0.14 -21.89
C LEU A 225 -1.29 -0.95 -22.48
N TYR A 226 -2.60 -0.92 -22.20
CA TYR A 226 -3.50 -1.99 -22.62
C TYR A 226 -4.42 -1.63 -23.80
N PHE A 227 -4.47 -0.36 -24.21
CA PHE A 227 -5.40 0.12 -25.24
C PHE A 227 -5.29 -0.67 -26.55
N LYS A 228 -4.06 -0.89 -27.06
CA LYS A 228 -3.84 -1.64 -28.31
C LYS A 228 -4.29 -3.09 -28.24
N GLN A 229 -4.23 -3.72 -27.06
CA GLN A 229 -4.51 -5.16 -26.90
C GLN A 229 -5.93 -5.42 -26.41
N GLN A 230 -6.54 -4.49 -25.66
CA GLN A 230 -7.80 -4.66 -24.94
C GLN A 230 -8.70 -3.42 -25.08
N SER A 231 -8.76 -2.80 -26.26
CA SER A 231 -9.50 -1.53 -26.49
C SER A 231 -10.93 -1.56 -25.96
N LYS A 232 -11.68 -2.66 -26.20
CA LYS A 232 -13.05 -2.80 -25.69
C LYS A 232 -13.13 -2.67 -24.17
N LYS A 233 -12.23 -3.31 -23.43
CA LYS A 233 -12.20 -3.18 -21.95
C LYS A 233 -11.77 -1.79 -21.52
N CYS A 234 -10.85 -1.16 -22.23
CA CYS A 234 -10.42 0.21 -21.96
C CYS A 234 -11.60 1.20 -22.11
N PHE A 235 -12.43 1.03 -23.16
CA PHE A 235 -13.64 1.85 -23.32
C PHE A 235 -14.68 1.60 -22.24
N ILE A 236 -14.95 0.33 -21.88
CA ILE A 236 -15.88 -0.01 -20.78
C ILE A 236 -15.38 0.59 -19.47
N PHE A 237 -14.09 0.46 -19.18
CA PHE A 237 -13.47 1.06 -18.00
C PHE A 237 -13.62 2.58 -17.98
N LEU A 238 -13.27 3.26 -19.07
CA LEU A 238 -13.40 4.72 -19.16
C LEU A 238 -14.86 5.16 -19.02
N ALA A 239 -15.79 4.49 -19.70
CA ALA A 239 -17.22 4.79 -19.59
C ALA A 239 -17.73 4.62 -18.17
N ALA A 240 -17.32 3.56 -17.45
CA ALA A 240 -17.71 3.35 -16.05
C ALA A 240 -17.16 4.45 -15.13
N VAL A 241 -15.90 4.88 -15.30
CA VAL A 241 -15.32 5.98 -14.53
C VAL A 241 -16.04 7.30 -14.82
N LEU A 242 -16.28 7.63 -16.08
CA LEU A 242 -17.01 8.85 -16.47
C LEU A 242 -18.44 8.84 -15.93
N MET A 243 -19.13 7.70 -16.06
CA MET A 243 -20.49 7.53 -15.52
C MET A 243 -20.53 7.73 -14.00
N PHE A 244 -19.56 7.15 -13.26
CA PHE A 244 -19.45 7.36 -11.83
C PHE A 244 -19.27 8.85 -11.47
N ILE A 245 -18.40 9.56 -12.18
CA ILE A 245 -18.15 11.00 -11.97
C ILE A 245 -19.42 11.80 -12.26
N VAL A 246 -20.07 11.56 -13.42
CA VAL A 246 -21.28 12.30 -13.83
C VAL A 246 -22.41 12.08 -12.83
N ILE A 247 -22.68 10.84 -12.41
CA ILE A 247 -23.71 10.55 -11.42
C ILE A 247 -23.44 11.33 -10.12
N ASN A 248 -22.20 11.26 -9.62
CA ASN A 248 -21.88 11.93 -8.35
C ASN A 248 -21.92 13.46 -8.44
N ILE A 249 -21.57 14.07 -9.56
CA ILE A 249 -21.69 15.54 -9.73
C ILE A 249 -23.15 15.95 -9.87
N SER A 250 -24.00 15.12 -10.49
CA SER A 250 -25.42 15.41 -10.71
C SER A 250 -26.27 15.30 -9.45
N LEU A 251 -25.86 14.49 -8.48
CA LEU A 251 -26.57 14.35 -7.21
C LEU A 251 -26.33 15.58 -6.32
N ALA A 252 -27.42 16.14 -5.75
CA ALA A 252 -27.36 17.37 -4.96
C ALA A 252 -26.43 17.26 -3.74
N ASN A 253 -26.52 16.14 -3.00
CA ASN A 253 -25.78 15.90 -1.75
C ASN A 253 -24.69 14.82 -1.90
N SER A 254 -24.09 14.71 -3.09
CA SER A 254 -23.03 13.72 -3.31
C SER A 254 -21.80 14.02 -2.45
N PRO A 255 -21.23 12.99 -1.81
CA PRO A 255 -19.97 13.13 -1.08
C PRO A 255 -18.84 13.73 -1.95
N LEU A 256 -18.76 13.36 -3.22
CA LEU A 256 -17.77 13.87 -4.17
C LEU A 256 -17.95 15.38 -4.41
N LYS A 257 -19.18 15.83 -4.67
CA LYS A 257 -19.52 17.24 -4.88
C LYS A 257 -19.19 18.08 -3.65
N ASN A 258 -19.58 17.60 -2.47
CA ASN A 258 -19.29 18.29 -1.21
C ASN A 258 -17.76 18.44 -0.99
N ARG A 259 -16.98 17.41 -1.29
CA ARG A 259 -15.50 17.48 -1.15
C ARG A 259 -14.83 18.39 -2.18
N ILE A 260 -15.40 18.54 -3.37
CA ILE A 260 -14.93 19.54 -4.35
C ILE A 260 -15.25 20.96 -3.85
N SER A 261 -16.45 21.17 -3.29
CA SER A 261 -16.82 22.44 -2.67
C SER A 261 -15.89 22.81 -1.50
N ASP A 262 -15.59 21.83 -0.62
CA ASP A 262 -14.62 22.03 0.46
C ASP A 262 -13.24 22.47 -0.07
N LEU A 263 -12.77 21.88 -1.17
CA LEU A 263 -11.48 22.25 -1.77
C LEU A 263 -11.47 23.70 -2.29
N ASN A 264 -12.59 24.14 -2.89
CA ASN A 264 -12.74 25.53 -3.33
C ASN A 264 -12.76 26.50 -2.14
N ASN A 265 -13.47 26.14 -1.06
CA ASN A 265 -13.50 26.92 0.17
C ASN A 265 -12.10 26.96 0.83
N ASP A 266 -11.40 25.83 0.92
CA ASP A 266 -10.02 25.77 1.45
C ASP A 266 -9.10 26.74 0.68
N THR A 267 -9.19 26.74 -0.66
CA THR A 267 -8.36 27.62 -1.51
C THR A 267 -8.71 29.11 -1.34
N ALA A 268 -9.98 29.45 -1.16
CA ALA A 268 -10.42 30.81 -0.87
C ALA A 268 -9.91 31.29 0.50
N LEU A 269 -9.99 30.44 1.53
CA LEU A 269 -9.46 30.75 2.87
C LEU A 269 -7.94 30.93 2.87
N ILE A 270 -7.20 30.10 2.14
CA ILE A 270 -5.74 30.24 2.00
C ILE A 270 -5.36 31.57 1.33
N LYS A 271 -6.08 32.00 0.30
CA LYS A 271 -5.88 33.33 -0.34
C LYS A 271 -6.05 34.45 0.67
N ASN A 272 -6.96 34.30 1.64
CA ASN A 272 -7.19 35.25 2.72
C ASN A 272 -6.29 35.02 3.95
N GLN A 273 -5.18 34.28 3.77
CA GLN A 273 -4.19 33.94 4.82
C GLN A 273 -4.77 33.15 6.01
N SER A 274 -5.92 32.51 5.85
CA SER A 274 -6.50 31.61 6.86
C SER A 274 -6.11 30.16 6.54
N TYR A 275 -5.31 29.55 7.42
CA TYR A 275 -4.77 28.19 7.23
C TYR A 275 -5.44 27.14 8.14
N GLN A 276 -6.51 27.49 8.85
CA GLN A 276 -7.25 26.57 9.72
C GLN A 276 -8.26 25.71 8.97
N ASN A 277 -7.80 25.09 7.88
CA ASN A 277 -8.59 24.17 7.05
C ASN A 277 -7.70 23.00 6.62
N SER A 278 -8.29 21.97 6.03
CA SER A 278 -7.58 20.72 5.70
C SER A 278 -6.35 20.92 4.81
N THR A 279 -6.42 21.79 3.82
CA THR A 279 -5.33 22.08 2.87
C THR A 279 -4.32 23.05 3.49
N GLY A 280 -4.79 24.12 4.12
CA GLY A 280 -3.95 25.12 4.78
C GLY A 280 -3.11 24.54 5.91
N THR A 281 -3.71 23.70 6.75
CA THR A 281 -3.01 22.98 7.80
C THR A 281 -1.82 22.19 7.26
N ARG A 282 -1.97 21.46 6.15
CA ARG A 282 -0.86 20.74 5.51
C ARG A 282 0.27 21.65 5.09
N LEU A 283 -0.04 22.80 4.49
CA LEU A 283 0.98 23.80 4.09
C LEU A 283 1.78 24.31 5.28
N VAL A 284 1.11 24.61 6.41
CA VAL A 284 1.78 25.04 7.65
C VAL A 284 2.66 23.91 8.19
N LEU A 285 2.16 22.67 8.23
CA LEU A 285 2.91 21.52 8.71
C LEU A 285 4.13 21.22 7.82
N TRP A 286 4.01 21.29 6.50
CA TRP A 286 5.13 21.06 5.58
C TRP A 286 6.20 22.14 5.69
N LYS A 287 5.79 23.41 5.78
CA LYS A 287 6.72 24.52 6.05
C LYS A 287 7.46 24.30 7.37
N SER A 288 6.72 23.94 8.41
CA SER A 288 7.30 23.61 9.72
C SER A 288 8.27 22.43 9.64
N GLY A 289 7.95 21.38 8.85
CA GLY A 289 8.83 20.25 8.62
C GLY A 289 10.17 20.63 8.01
N ILE A 290 10.17 21.56 7.05
CA ILE A 290 11.41 22.10 6.45
C ILE A 290 12.24 22.86 7.51
N GLU A 291 11.61 23.69 8.36
CA GLU A 291 12.32 24.40 9.42
C GLU A 291 12.91 23.44 10.45
N LEU A 292 12.17 22.39 10.80
CA LEU A 292 12.67 21.35 11.72
C LEU A 292 13.87 20.60 11.12
N PHE A 293 13.81 20.25 9.81
CA PHE A 293 14.94 19.64 9.11
C PHE A 293 16.20 20.50 9.17
N LYS A 294 16.09 21.82 8.99
CA LYS A 294 17.24 22.74 9.06
C LYS A 294 17.94 22.71 10.41
N THR A 295 17.23 22.39 11.50
CA THR A 295 17.82 22.31 12.84
C THR A 295 18.67 21.06 13.06
N LYS A 296 18.28 19.91 12.46
CA LYS A 296 19.00 18.64 12.56
C LYS A 296 18.96 17.88 11.23
N PRO A 297 19.75 18.29 10.22
CA PRO A 297 19.57 17.84 8.85
C PRO A 297 19.97 16.37 8.60
N ILE A 298 20.85 15.77 9.41
CA ILE A 298 21.34 14.41 9.17
C ILE A 298 20.42 13.36 9.78
N LEU A 299 20.08 13.49 11.05
CA LEU A 299 19.33 12.49 11.83
C LEU A 299 17.90 12.91 12.19
N GLY A 300 17.53 14.18 11.93
CA GLY A 300 16.23 14.71 12.27
C GLY A 300 15.97 14.90 13.78
N ILE A 301 14.72 15.20 14.10
CA ILE A 301 14.28 15.53 15.47
C ILE A 301 13.37 14.46 16.09
N SER A 302 13.22 13.31 15.49
CA SER A 302 12.27 12.23 15.78
C SER A 302 10.79 12.60 15.53
N LEU A 303 9.92 11.59 15.53
CA LEU A 303 8.47 11.80 15.47
C LEU A 303 7.95 12.55 16.69
N TYR A 304 8.56 12.32 17.83
CA TYR A 304 8.22 13.05 19.07
C TYR A 304 8.50 14.55 18.95
N GLY A 305 9.66 14.93 18.39
CA GLY A 305 9.99 16.34 18.15
C GLY A 305 9.01 17.03 17.18
N ILE A 306 8.53 16.29 16.15
CA ILE A 306 7.49 16.77 15.26
C ILE A 306 6.20 17.07 16.02
N GLU A 307 5.72 16.12 16.83
CA GLU A 307 4.48 16.32 17.59
C GLU A 307 4.61 17.45 18.59
N ALA A 308 5.71 17.52 19.35
CA ALA A 308 5.95 18.61 20.30
C ALA A 308 5.88 19.98 19.61
N ASN A 309 6.44 20.10 18.39
CA ASN A 309 6.35 21.29 17.57
C ASN A 309 4.93 21.57 17.07
N ASN A 310 4.20 20.53 16.61
CA ASN A 310 2.82 20.66 16.16
C ASN A 310 1.90 21.11 17.31
N CYS A 311 2.10 20.59 18.53
CA CYS A 311 1.38 21.06 19.72
C CYS A 311 1.67 22.54 20.04
N LYS A 312 2.90 23.01 19.82
CA LYS A 312 3.25 24.42 19.95
C LYS A 312 2.52 25.28 18.90
N LEU A 313 2.48 24.82 17.64
CA LEU A 313 1.74 25.50 16.57
C LEU A 313 0.23 25.57 16.86
N ALA A 314 -0.36 24.49 17.40
CA ALA A 314 -1.76 24.45 17.78
C ALA A 314 -2.04 25.46 18.93
N LYS A 315 -1.20 25.51 19.97
CA LYS A 315 -1.31 26.50 21.05
C LYS A 315 -1.18 27.95 20.55
N GLN A 316 -0.47 28.17 19.44
CA GLN A 316 -0.35 29.49 18.78
C GLN A 316 -1.53 29.80 17.86
N GLY A 317 -2.51 28.90 17.72
CA GLY A 317 -3.65 29.06 16.80
C GLY A 317 -3.30 28.97 15.32
N LYS A 318 -2.09 28.45 14.97
CA LYS A 318 -1.65 28.32 13.56
C LYS A 318 -2.22 27.07 12.87
N ILE A 319 -2.57 26.05 13.62
CA ILE A 319 -3.23 24.82 13.16
C ILE A 319 -4.34 24.43 14.15
N PRO A 320 -5.37 23.69 13.70
CA PRO A 320 -6.54 23.39 14.55
C PRO A 320 -6.24 22.54 15.78
N GLU A 321 -5.32 21.59 15.65
CA GLU A 321 -5.04 20.61 16.70
C GLU A 321 -3.58 20.14 16.69
N CYS A 322 -3.19 19.40 17.73
CA CYS A 322 -1.86 18.82 17.87
C CYS A 322 -1.73 17.53 17.08
N TYR A 323 -1.27 17.61 15.83
CA TYR A 323 -1.07 16.45 14.97
C TYR A 323 0.21 15.68 15.33
N GLN A 324 0.14 14.34 15.27
CA GLN A 324 1.28 13.46 15.55
C GLN A 324 2.30 13.40 14.40
N HIS A 325 1.92 13.84 13.19
CA HIS A 325 2.73 13.79 11.99
C HIS A 325 2.43 14.96 11.04
N LEU A 326 3.20 15.08 9.96
CA LEU A 326 3.12 16.21 9.01
C LEU A 326 2.19 15.96 7.81
N HIS A 327 1.37 14.91 7.80
CA HIS A 327 0.50 14.53 6.67
C HIS A 327 1.22 14.47 5.31
N SER A 328 2.46 14.01 5.30
CA SER A 328 3.24 13.65 4.11
C SER A 328 4.38 12.74 4.52
N ILE A 329 4.58 11.61 3.82
CA ILE A 329 5.72 10.73 4.13
C ILE A 329 7.05 11.43 3.91
N TYR A 330 7.15 12.29 2.91
CA TYR A 330 8.38 12.96 2.51
C TYR A 330 8.83 14.00 3.55
N PHE A 331 7.93 14.94 3.89
CA PHE A 331 8.23 15.96 4.90
C PHE A 331 8.39 15.35 6.28
N ASN A 332 7.64 14.29 6.56
CA ASN A 332 7.72 13.61 7.85
C ASN A 332 9.06 12.90 8.03
N GLU A 333 9.49 12.10 7.06
CA GLU A 333 10.79 11.42 7.11
C GLU A 333 11.96 12.41 7.11
N LEU A 334 11.85 13.50 6.33
CA LEU A 334 12.84 14.56 6.30
C LEU A 334 13.00 15.24 7.67
N ALA A 335 11.90 15.56 8.35
CA ALA A 335 11.94 16.19 9.67
C ALA A 335 12.30 15.21 10.79
N ALA A 336 11.69 13.99 10.76
CA ALA A 336 11.86 13.02 11.84
C ALA A 336 13.26 12.37 11.84
N HIS A 337 13.77 12.00 10.65
CA HIS A 337 14.99 11.20 10.51
C HIS A 337 16.05 11.85 9.61
N GLY A 338 15.85 13.13 9.24
CA GLY A 338 16.78 13.90 8.43
C GLY A 338 16.91 13.37 6.99
N ILE A 339 18.06 13.69 6.37
CA ILE A 339 18.35 13.25 5.01
C ILE A 339 18.47 11.72 4.91
N LEU A 340 18.91 11.05 5.97
CA LEU A 340 19.03 9.59 5.99
C LEU A 340 17.65 8.93 5.95
N GLY A 341 16.67 9.45 6.67
CA GLY A 341 15.28 8.97 6.61
C GLY A 341 14.65 9.18 5.24
N LEU A 342 14.83 10.38 4.66
CA LEU A 342 14.33 10.65 3.31
C LEU A 342 14.98 9.74 2.26
N LEU A 343 16.28 9.53 2.31
CA LEU A 343 16.98 8.59 1.39
C LEU A 343 16.48 7.16 1.56
N GLY A 344 16.30 6.70 2.79
CA GLY A 344 15.72 5.38 3.07
C GLY A 344 14.30 5.23 2.50
N LEU A 345 13.46 6.25 2.67
CA LEU A 345 12.12 6.31 2.07
C LEU A 345 12.18 6.24 0.54
N LEU A 346 13.02 7.07 -0.08
CA LEU A 346 13.16 7.08 -1.54
C LEU A 346 13.61 5.72 -2.07
N VAL A 347 14.59 5.08 -1.44
CA VAL A 347 15.01 3.72 -1.82
C VAL A 347 13.87 2.72 -1.66
N THR A 348 13.10 2.81 -0.58
CA THR A 348 11.93 1.94 -0.32
C THR A 348 10.85 2.07 -1.40
N LEU A 349 10.68 3.25 -2.00
CA LEU A 349 9.71 3.48 -3.08
C LEU A 349 10.31 3.19 -4.47
N LEU A 350 11.51 3.68 -4.74
CA LEU A 350 12.12 3.68 -6.08
C LEU A 350 12.70 2.31 -6.48
N ILE A 351 13.30 1.56 -5.54
CA ILE A 351 13.87 0.24 -5.88
C ILE A 351 12.79 -0.71 -6.41
N PRO A 352 11.65 -0.93 -5.73
CA PRO A 352 10.60 -1.77 -6.30
C PRO A 352 9.99 -1.16 -7.56
N PHE A 353 9.79 0.16 -7.62
CA PHE A 353 9.25 0.81 -8.81
C PHE A 353 10.10 0.52 -10.05
N PHE A 354 11.42 0.76 -9.99
CA PHE A 354 12.32 0.49 -11.11
C PHE A 354 12.51 -1.02 -11.36
N PHE A 355 12.45 -1.85 -10.32
CA PHE A 355 12.44 -3.30 -10.50
C PHE A 355 11.26 -3.76 -11.38
N PHE A 356 10.08 -3.21 -11.17
CA PHE A 356 8.90 -3.52 -11.98
C PHE A 356 8.95 -2.82 -13.34
N LEU A 357 9.30 -1.54 -13.37
CA LEU A 357 9.27 -0.71 -14.59
C LEU A 357 10.07 -1.33 -15.75
N LYS A 358 11.21 -1.95 -15.47
CA LYS A 358 12.07 -2.55 -16.51
C LYS A 358 11.39 -3.70 -17.29
N ASP A 359 10.39 -4.36 -16.71
CA ASP A 359 9.74 -5.53 -17.28
C ASP A 359 8.33 -5.25 -17.86
N ILE A 360 7.86 -3.99 -17.88
CA ILE A 360 6.50 -3.62 -18.38
C ILE A 360 6.31 -3.88 -19.88
N PHE A 361 7.38 -3.99 -20.63
CA PHE A 361 7.37 -4.36 -22.07
C PHE A 361 7.91 -5.78 -22.31
N CYS A 362 8.05 -6.60 -21.27
CA CYS A 362 8.51 -7.98 -21.43
C CYS A 362 7.61 -8.77 -22.36
N ALA A 363 8.21 -9.61 -23.22
CA ALA A 363 7.46 -10.47 -24.14
C ALA A 363 6.61 -11.53 -23.41
N ASN A 364 7.02 -11.97 -22.23
CA ASN A 364 6.23 -12.85 -21.41
C ASN A 364 5.08 -12.07 -20.75
N GLU A 365 3.86 -12.33 -21.18
CA GLU A 365 2.64 -11.62 -20.75
C GLU A 365 2.40 -11.71 -19.21
N LYS A 366 2.82 -12.80 -18.57
CA LYS A 366 2.67 -12.96 -17.12
C LYS A 366 3.65 -12.06 -16.35
N ILE A 367 4.92 -12.02 -16.78
CA ILE A 367 5.92 -11.09 -16.21
C ILE A 367 5.49 -9.65 -16.46
N LYS A 368 5.05 -9.33 -17.66
CA LYS A 368 4.55 -8.00 -18.04
C LYS A 368 3.38 -7.57 -17.15
N MET A 369 2.40 -8.42 -16.93
CA MET A 369 1.25 -8.15 -16.07
C MET A 369 1.71 -7.86 -14.61
N LEU A 370 2.58 -8.69 -14.05
CA LEU A 370 3.12 -8.50 -12.71
C LEU A 370 3.94 -7.20 -12.60
N ALA A 371 4.70 -6.87 -13.63
CA ALA A 371 5.49 -5.65 -13.73
C ALA A 371 4.59 -4.40 -13.77
N ILE A 372 3.56 -4.40 -14.60
CA ILE A 372 2.57 -3.31 -14.64
C ILE A 372 1.89 -3.17 -13.28
N SER A 373 1.40 -4.26 -12.69
CA SER A 373 0.76 -4.26 -11.38
C SER A 373 1.66 -3.67 -10.29
N GLY A 374 2.93 -4.09 -10.24
CA GLY A 374 3.89 -3.61 -9.26
C GLY A 374 4.28 -2.14 -9.47
N SER A 375 4.48 -1.70 -10.73
CA SER A 375 4.77 -0.29 -11.05
C SER A 375 3.62 0.62 -10.62
N VAL A 376 2.40 0.25 -10.97
CA VAL A 376 1.19 1.01 -10.63
C VAL A 376 0.98 1.07 -9.13
N PHE A 377 1.16 -0.05 -8.43
CA PHE A 377 1.02 -0.14 -6.98
C PHE A 377 2.02 0.76 -6.24
N THR A 378 3.29 0.67 -6.57
CA THR A 378 4.34 1.48 -5.95
C THR A 378 4.18 2.96 -6.26
N PHE A 379 3.82 3.31 -7.49
CA PHE A 379 3.55 4.69 -7.90
C PHE A 379 2.33 5.27 -7.16
N PHE A 380 1.26 4.50 -7.00
CA PHE A 380 0.08 4.92 -6.25
C PHE A 380 0.43 5.31 -4.80
N TYR A 381 1.20 4.46 -4.11
CA TYR A 381 1.66 4.76 -2.75
C TYR A 381 2.57 5.98 -2.70
N ALA A 382 3.47 6.15 -3.68
CA ALA A 382 4.34 7.32 -3.74
C ALA A 382 3.54 8.63 -3.88
N VAL A 383 2.51 8.66 -4.73
CA VAL A 383 1.65 9.85 -4.91
C VAL A 383 0.77 10.10 -3.68
N CYS A 384 0.14 9.06 -3.11
CA CYS A 384 -0.64 9.20 -1.88
C CYS A 384 0.20 9.72 -0.72
N GLY A 385 1.47 9.36 -0.68
CA GLY A 385 2.44 9.81 0.31
C GLY A 385 2.73 11.31 0.28
N LEU A 386 2.42 12.02 -0.80
CA LEU A 386 2.51 13.49 -0.83
C LEU A 386 1.58 14.15 0.19
N THR A 387 0.43 13.55 0.43
CA THR A 387 -0.64 14.15 1.24
C THR A 387 -1.00 13.36 2.49
N GLU A 388 -0.33 12.23 2.76
CA GLU A 388 -0.59 11.41 3.95
C GLU A 388 0.69 10.69 4.43
N TYR A 389 0.77 10.48 5.76
CA TYR A 389 1.83 9.69 6.40
C TYR A 389 1.34 8.29 6.76
N TYR A 390 1.01 7.48 5.74
CA TYR A 390 0.48 6.14 5.90
C TYR A 390 1.49 5.15 6.54
N LEU A 391 2.80 5.44 6.51
CA LEU A 391 3.83 4.64 7.17
C LEU A 391 3.73 4.67 8.71
N PHE A 392 2.97 5.60 9.27
CA PHE A 392 2.66 5.63 10.69
C PHE A 392 1.78 4.45 11.13
N PHE A 393 1.01 3.89 10.20
CA PHE A 393 0.05 2.83 10.48
C PHE A 393 0.63 1.47 10.10
N LEU A 394 0.92 0.64 11.12
CA LEU A 394 1.58 -0.65 10.99
C LEU A 394 0.93 -1.58 9.97
N SER A 395 -0.41 -1.67 9.95
CA SER A 395 -1.15 -2.55 9.02
C SER A 395 -0.99 -2.11 7.56
N THR A 396 -1.09 -0.81 7.28
CA THR A 396 -0.89 -0.26 5.93
C THR A 396 0.54 -0.47 5.46
N THR A 397 1.51 -0.21 6.33
CA THR A 397 2.94 -0.44 6.07
C THR A 397 3.21 -1.91 5.77
N PHE A 398 2.70 -2.81 6.60
CA PHE A 398 2.85 -4.26 6.40
C PHE A 398 2.30 -4.70 5.03
N ILE A 399 1.09 -4.27 4.66
CA ILE A 399 0.48 -4.64 3.38
C ILE A 399 1.29 -4.09 2.21
N TYR A 400 1.79 -2.86 2.28
CA TYR A 400 2.68 -2.31 1.26
C TYR A 400 3.88 -3.23 1.01
N PHE A 401 4.64 -3.55 2.08
CA PHE A 401 5.83 -4.39 1.97
C PHE A 401 5.52 -5.82 1.54
N LEU A 402 4.46 -6.43 2.09
CA LEU A 402 4.05 -7.78 1.73
C LEU A 402 3.68 -7.89 0.26
N VAL A 403 2.88 -6.95 -0.26
CA VAL A 403 2.42 -6.96 -1.65
C VAL A 403 3.58 -6.72 -2.61
N VAL A 404 4.46 -5.75 -2.33
CA VAL A 404 5.66 -5.49 -3.13
C VAL A 404 6.53 -6.74 -3.19
N ALA A 405 6.87 -7.33 -2.03
CA ALA A 405 7.69 -8.53 -1.97
C ALA A 405 7.02 -9.74 -2.64
N THR A 406 5.70 -9.87 -2.56
CA THR A 406 4.91 -10.91 -3.24
C THR A 406 5.03 -10.78 -4.76
N LEU A 407 4.82 -9.59 -5.31
CA LEU A 407 4.92 -9.36 -6.77
C LEU A 407 6.36 -9.52 -7.28
N MET A 408 7.35 -9.02 -6.53
CA MET A 408 8.77 -9.27 -6.83
C MET A 408 9.09 -10.77 -6.85
N SER A 409 8.60 -11.52 -5.87
CA SER A 409 8.80 -12.97 -5.76
C SER A 409 8.21 -13.71 -6.94
N PHE A 410 7.02 -13.33 -7.39
CA PHE A 410 6.39 -13.94 -8.57
C PHE A 410 7.21 -13.69 -9.84
N ILE A 411 7.75 -12.50 -10.05
CA ILE A 411 8.62 -12.22 -11.21
C ILE A 411 9.92 -13.03 -11.14
N ILE A 412 10.52 -13.16 -9.95
CA ILE A 412 11.73 -13.98 -9.76
C ILE A 412 11.45 -15.43 -10.13
N ILE A 413 10.34 -15.99 -9.66
CA ILE A 413 9.91 -17.36 -9.94
C ILE A 413 9.65 -17.58 -11.44
N GLU A 414 8.91 -16.67 -12.10
CA GLU A 414 8.61 -16.80 -13.52
C GLU A 414 9.88 -16.73 -14.40
N LYS A 415 10.83 -15.85 -14.05
CA LYS A 415 12.15 -15.79 -14.73
C LYS A 415 12.96 -17.06 -14.53
N LEU A 416 12.87 -17.69 -13.35
CA LEU A 416 13.49 -18.97 -13.07
C LEU A 416 12.90 -20.09 -13.93
N HIS A 417 11.56 -20.13 -14.08
CA HIS A 417 10.90 -21.10 -14.94
C HIS A 417 11.36 -20.99 -16.42
N ILE A 418 11.43 -19.77 -16.95
CA ILE A 418 11.90 -19.54 -18.32
C ILE A 418 13.34 -20.02 -18.49
N ARG A 419 14.22 -19.68 -17.55
CA ARG A 419 15.62 -20.11 -17.62
C ARG A 419 15.76 -21.64 -17.61
N ASN A 420 15.00 -22.32 -16.75
CA ASN A 420 15.07 -23.77 -16.64
C ASN A 420 14.52 -24.47 -17.90
N SER A 421 13.46 -23.92 -18.53
CA SER A 421 12.94 -24.47 -19.79
C SER A 421 13.94 -24.36 -20.94
N HIS A 422 14.70 -23.25 -21.02
CA HIS A 422 15.75 -23.10 -22.03
C HIS A 422 16.92 -24.06 -21.82
N LEU A 423 17.30 -24.36 -20.57
CA LEU A 423 18.37 -25.34 -20.27
C LEU A 423 17.97 -26.79 -20.57
N GLN A 424 16.68 -27.09 -20.55
CA GLN A 424 16.17 -28.44 -20.91
C GLN A 424 15.97 -28.64 -22.40
N SER A 425 15.95 -27.56 -23.19
CA SER A 425 15.83 -27.59 -24.66
C SER A 425 17.19 -27.61 -25.39
N GLN A 426 18.28 -27.41 -24.67
CA GLN A 426 19.66 -27.59 -25.12
C GLN A 426 20.19 -28.97 -24.75
#